data_9891cdf73c84fa83137ef864616fa3c0
#
_entry.id   9891cdf73c84fa83137ef864616fa3c0
#
_cell.length_a   1.000
_cell.length_b   1.000
_cell.length_c   1.000
_cell.angle_alpha   90.00
_cell.angle_beta   90.00
_cell.angle_gamma   90.00
#
_symmetry.space_group_name_H-M   'P 1'
#
loop_
_entity.id
_entity.type
_entity.pdbx_description
1 polymer ?
#
loop_
_entity_poly.entity_id
_entity_poly.type
_entity_poly.pdbx_seq_one_letter_code
_entity_poly.pdbx_strand_id
1 'polypeptide(L)'
;MKKLTLLLVIILAGLMAFAQDVKTYQYVQRDTLELKLDFYTPSQVTDSTICVVYIFGGGFIMGNRDGEFEKAYFKQLVDEGFQVAAIDYRLGLKGVKNLSITNSQPLEDAIYMATEDAISAIAFLLEHSKELKVNKDYIVMVGSSAGAITSLQTDYALCNGFLNSNILPADFRLAGVVSYAGAIYSREGKVKYRNHEPAPTMFYHGTADKLVPYKQIKFFKIGFFGADALVKRFEKFGYPYYARRFEGYGHSVAAGGPVTVDDLVWFCRHYVLKKEHLQVDGFYRNLDPRTMPAFDMYTPGDLYK
;
A
#
# COMPACT_ATOMS: atom_id res chain seq x y z
N MET A 1 5.63 46.31 30.52
CA MET A 1 6.61 45.77 29.58
C MET A 1 6.96 44.28 29.84
N LYS A 2 7.26 43.84 31.09
CA LYS A 2 7.64 42.44 31.37
C LYS A 2 6.55 41.38 31.07
N LYS A 3 5.24 41.70 31.20
CA LYS A 3 4.14 40.78 30.90
C LYS A 3 3.89 40.57 29.41
N LEU A 4 4.21 41.57 28.54
CA LEU A 4 4.08 41.47 27.09
C LEU A 4 5.18 40.61 26.48
N THR A 5 6.39 40.67 27.06
CA THR A 5 7.54 39.85 26.59
C THR A 5 7.32 38.36 26.91
N LEU A 6 6.69 38.04 28.04
CA LEU A 6 6.39 36.66 28.44
C LEU A 6 5.31 36.04 27.52
N LEU A 7 4.31 36.82 27.10
CA LEU A 7 3.26 36.36 26.17
C LEU A 7 3.82 36.07 24.77
N LEU A 8 4.78 36.91 24.31
CA LEU A 8 5.44 36.74 23.02
C LEU A 8 6.31 35.48 22.99
N VAL A 9 7.00 35.13 24.07
CA VAL A 9 7.81 33.92 24.20
C VAL A 9 6.94 32.66 24.22
N ILE A 10 5.76 32.70 24.84
CA ILE A 10 4.82 31.58 24.85
C ILE A 10 4.19 31.37 23.45
N ILE A 11 3.92 32.44 22.70
CA ILE A 11 3.40 32.36 21.32
C ILE A 11 4.48 31.84 20.37
N LEU A 12 5.75 32.22 20.54
CA LEU A 12 6.86 31.68 19.75
C LEU A 12 7.15 30.18 20.06
N ALA A 13 6.95 29.74 21.31
CA ALA A 13 7.11 28.33 21.68
C ALA A 13 5.99 27.44 21.10
N GLY A 14 4.80 28.00 20.85
CA GLY A 14 3.68 27.30 20.19
C GLY A 14 3.79 27.18 18.68
N LEU A 15 4.75 27.84 18.04
CA LEU A 15 4.99 27.83 16.60
C LEU A 15 6.23 27.01 16.18
N MET A 16 6.79 26.20 17.06
CA MET A 16 7.66 25.13 16.60
C MET A 16 6.77 24.10 15.88
N ALA A 17 6.53 24.34 14.61
CA ALA A 17 6.15 23.28 13.69
C ALA A 17 7.25 22.24 13.83
N PHE A 18 6.94 21.09 14.44
CA PHE A 18 7.84 19.95 14.47
C PHE A 18 8.13 19.61 13.00
N ALA A 19 9.30 20.00 12.53
CA ALA A 19 9.78 19.54 11.25
C ALA A 19 9.84 18.02 11.36
N GLN A 20 9.07 17.33 10.54
CA GLN A 20 9.10 15.88 10.46
C GLN A 20 10.52 15.45 10.16
N ASP A 21 11.11 14.56 10.96
CA ASP A 21 12.44 14.02 10.66
C ASP A 21 12.30 13.05 9.49
N VAL A 22 12.69 13.52 8.30
CA VAL A 22 12.63 12.76 7.05
C VAL A 22 14.05 12.54 6.56
N LYS A 23 14.42 11.27 6.35
CA LYS A 23 15.71 10.89 5.79
C LYS A 23 15.51 10.08 4.53
N THR A 24 16.26 10.41 3.48
CA THR A 24 16.26 9.67 2.22
C THR A 24 17.41 8.69 2.19
N TYR A 25 17.11 7.44 1.85
CA TYR A 25 18.07 6.36 1.67
C TYR A 25 17.96 5.76 0.28
N GLN A 26 19.09 5.39 -0.32
CA GLN A 26 19.11 4.51 -1.47
C GLN A 26 19.00 3.07 -0.96
N TYR A 27 17.92 2.36 -1.29
CA TYR A 27 17.71 1.00 -0.79
C TYR A 27 18.15 -0.08 -1.78
N VAL A 28 18.21 0.22 -3.08
CA VAL A 28 18.72 -0.70 -4.09
C VAL A 28 19.16 0.05 -5.35
N GLN A 29 20.17 -0.49 -6.05
CA GLN A 29 20.58 -0.10 -7.38
C GLN A 29 20.03 -1.11 -8.40
N ARG A 30 19.37 -0.60 -9.46
CA ARG A 30 18.90 -1.39 -10.61
C ARG A 30 19.52 -0.84 -11.87
N ASP A 31 20.54 -1.50 -12.39
CA ASP A 31 21.35 -1.00 -13.50
C ASP A 31 21.78 0.46 -13.26
N THR A 32 21.25 1.41 -14.01
CA THR A 32 21.53 2.84 -13.88
C THR A 32 20.54 3.59 -12.96
N LEU A 33 19.49 2.91 -12.46
CA LEU A 33 18.44 3.52 -11.66
C LEU A 33 18.69 3.29 -10.16
N GLU A 34 18.87 4.39 -9.42
CA GLU A 34 18.86 4.37 -7.96
C GLU A 34 17.42 4.42 -7.46
N LEU A 35 17.00 3.39 -6.73
CA LEU A 35 15.71 3.40 -6.05
C LEU A 35 15.90 3.83 -4.60
N LYS A 36 15.12 4.83 -4.19
CA LYS A 36 15.23 5.48 -2.88
C LYS A 36 13.96 5.29 -2.07
N LEU A 37 14.10 5.44 -0.78
CA LEU A 37 12.98 5.56 0.15
C LEU A 37 13.16 6.83 1.00
N ASP A 38 12.05 7.47 1.32
CA ASP A 38 11.98 8.52 2.32
C ASP A 38 11.44 7.92 3.61
N PHE A 39 12.23 8.02 4.66
CA PHE A 39 11.89 7.45 5.96
C PHE A 39 11.46 8.54 6.94
N TYR A 40 10.22 8.50 7.35
CA TYR A 40 9.58 9.43 8.28
C TYR A 40 9.51 8.80 9.66
N THR A 41 9.96 9.53 10.67
CA THR A 41 10.03 9.04 12.05
C THR A 41 9.10 9.85 12.95
N PRO A 42 8.22 9.20 13.76
CA PRO A 42 7.40 9.88 14.75
C PRO A 42 8.27 10.35 15.93
N SER A 43 7.73 11.27 16.73
CA SER A 43 8.43 11.83 17.90
C SER A 43 8.83 10.79 18.95
N GLN A 44 8.10 9.68 19.00
CA GLN A 44 8.39 8.55 19.89
C GLN A 44 8.34 7.23 19.11
N VAL A 45 9.37 6.43 19.27
CA VAL A 45 9.48 5.09 18.69
C VAL A 45 9.65 4.07 19.81
N THR A 46 8.82 3.03 19.79
CA THR A 46 8.83 1.91 20.74
C THR A 46 9.03 0.59 19.99
N ASP A 47 9.22 -0.50 20.72
CA ASP A 47 9.34 -1.84 20.10
C ASP A 47 8.07 -2.30 19.37
N SER A 48 6.92 -1.67 19.66
CA SER A 48 5.63 -1.93 19.00
C SER A 48 5.25 -0.87 17.97
N THR A 49 6.15 0.06 17.64
CA THR A 49 5.91 1.04 16.58
C THR A 49 5.79 0.35 15.23
N ILE A 50 4.69 0.59 14.54
CA ILE A 50 4.43 0.02 13.23
C ILE A 50 5.17 0.82 12.17
N CYS A 51 5.89 0.12 11.29
CA CYS A 51 6.52 0.70 10.11
C CYS A 51 5.62 0.44 8.88
N VAL A 52 5.08 1.52 8.34
CA VAL A 52 4.31 1.51 7.10
C VAL A 52 5.26 1.61 5.91
N VAL A 53 5.30 0.59 5.05
CA VAL A 53 5.94 0.66 3.74
C VAL A 53 4.90 1.12 2.73
N TYR A 54 5.01 2.38 2.29
CA TYR A 54 4.04 2.98 1.38
C TYR A 54 4.50 2.91 -0.07
N ILE A 55 3.58 2.49 -0.96
CA ILE A 55 3.79 2.36 -2.39
C ILE A 55 2.74 3.19 -3.13
N PHE A 56 3.20 4.19 -3.87
CA PHE A 56 2.33 5.11 -4.61
C PHE A 56 1.65 4.44 -5.81
N GLY A 57 0.55 5.03 -6.27
CA GLY A 57 -0.17 4.64 -7.47
C GLY A 57 0.48 5.19 -8.76
N GLY A 58 -0.27 5.16 -9.86
CA GLY A 58 0.18 5.73 -11.14
C GLY A 58 0.34 4.71 -12.27
N GLY A 59 -0.32 3.55 -12.18
CA GLY A 59 -0.45 2.57 -13.28
C GLY A 59 0.87 1.96 -13.73
N PHE A 60 1.92 1.98 -12.91
CA PHE A 60 3.29 1.58 -13.27
C PHE A 60 3.92 2.44 -14.39
N ILE A 61 3.34 3.61 -14.68
CA ILE A 61 3.79 4.55 -15.72
C ILE A 61 4.40 5.81 -15.11
N MET A 62 3.80 6.29 -14.02
CA MET A 62 4.08 7.58 -13.38
C MET A 62 3.90 7.50 -11.88
N GLY A 63 4.22 8.61 -11.20
CA GLY A 63 4.15 8.76 -9.76
C GLY A 63 5.53 8.87 -9.14
N ASN A 64 5.56 9.26 -7.90
CA ASN A 64 6.76 9.36 -7.08
C ASN A 64 6.40 9.15 -5.61
N ARG A 65 7.40 8.82 -4.78
CA ARG A 65 7.25 8.57 -3.34
C ARG A 65 6.97 9.82 -2.52
N ASP A 66 7.28 11.01 -3.07
CA ASP A 66 7.30 12.29 -2.38
C ASP A 66 6.30 13.31 -2.94
N GLY A 67 5.18 12.84 -3.52
CA GLY A 67 4.08 13.68 -3.96
C GLY A 67 3.45 14.47 -2.80
N GLU A 68 2.92 15.65 -3.08
CA GLU A 68 2.33 16.52 -2.03
C GLU A 68 1.10 15.87 -1.36
N PHE A 69 0.34 15.09 -2.13
CA PHE A 69 -0.80 14.34 -1.59
C PHE A 69 -0.32 13.23 -0.64
N GLU A 70 0.72 12.51 -1.02
CA GLU A 70 1.34 11.45 -0.23
C GLU A 70 1.98 12.01 1.05
N LYS A 71 2.71 13.13 0.95
CA LYS A 71 3.30 13.80 2.13
C LYS A 71 2.27 14.21 3.16
N ALA A 72 1.11 14.72 2.72
CA ALA A 72 0.01 15.06 3.63
C ALA A 72 -0.53 13.81 4.35
N TYR A 73 -0.60 12.68 3.66
CA TYR A 73 -0.99 11.41 4.25
C TYR A 73 0.07 10.88 5.23
N PHE A 74 1.35 10.96 4.84
CA PHE A 74 2.45 10.52 5.71
C PHE A 74 2.50 11.34 7.01
N LYS A 75 2.23 12.64 6.91
CA LYS A 75 2.13 13.48 8.12
C LYS A 75 1.07 12.96 9.08
N GLN A 76 -0.12 12.61 8.59
CA GLN A 76 -1.18 12.06 9.41
C GLN A 76 -0.75 10.74 10.07
N LEU A 77 -0.10 9.84 9.32
CA LEU A 77 0.38 8.57 9.84
C LEU A 77 1.46 8.78 10.93
N VAL A 78 2.37 9.72 10.73
CA VAL A 78 3.41 10.03 11.72
C VAL A 78 2.82 10.66 12.98
N ASP A 79 1.81 11.52 12.84
CA ASP A 79 1.08 12.11 13.96
C ASP A 79 0.35 11.02 14.79
N GLU A 80 -0.09 9.92 14.15
CA GLU A 80 -0.65 8.72 14.79
C GLU A 80 0.42 7.75 15.36
N GLY A 81 1.70 8.10 15.23
CA GLY A 81 2.82 7.34 15.80
C GLY A 81 3.39 6.25 14.90
N PHE A 82 3.05 6.22 13.62
CA PHE A 82 3.66 5.29 12.66
C PHE A 82 5.01 5.80 12.15
N GLN A 83 5.95 4.89 11.92
CA GLN A 83 7.04 5.13 10.98
C GLN A 83 6.50 4.94 9.56
N VAL A 84 7.01 5.72 8.59
CA VAL A 84 6.64 5.56 7.18
C VAL A 84 7.90 5.47 6.32
N ALA A 85 8.01 4.40 5.55
CA ALA A 85 8.99 4.22 4.50
C ALA A 85 8.29 4.34 3.14
N ALA A 86 8.30 5.54 2.55
CA ALA A 86 7.76 5.76 1.22
C ALA A 86 8.81 5.38 0.18
N ILE A 87 8.51 4.41 -0.69
CA ILE A 87 9.50 3.82 -1.59
C ILE A 87 9.29 4.23 -3.05
N ASP A 88 10.39 4.42 -3.78
CA ASP A 88 10.40 4.33 -5.24
C ASP A 88 10.19 2.88 -5.68
N TYR A 89 9.78 2.67 -6.90
CA TYR A 89 9.81 1.38 -7.59
C TYR A 89 9.93 1.60 -9.09
N ARG A 90 10.37 0.59 -9.84
CA ARG A 90 10.52 0.67 -11.28
C ARG A 90 9.16 0.83 -11.96
N LEU A 91 9.03 1.89 -12.77
CA LEU A 91 7.82 2.18 -13.57
C LEU A 91 7.86 1.38 -14.88
N GLY A 92 7.62 0.07 -14.78
CA GLY A 92 7.84 -0.89 -15.87
C GLY A 92 6.94 -0.71 -17.09
N LEU A 93 5.89 0.11 -17.01
CA LEU A 93 5.03 0.46 -18.14
C LEU A 93 5.33 1.83 -18.74
N LYS A 94 6.32 2.56 -18.22
CA LYS A 94 6.70 3.86 -18.76
C LYS A 94 7.18 3.71 -20.21
N GLY A 95 6.46 4.32 -21.16
CA GLY A 95 6.78 4.24 -22.58
C GLY A 95 6.29 2.97 -23.30
N VAL A 96 5.66 2.05 -22.59
CA VAL A 96 5.05 0.87 -23.21
C VAL A 96 3.77 1.26 -23.94
N LYS A 97 3.63 0.79 -25.17
CA LYS A 97 2.45 1.00 -26.02
C LYS A 97 1.73 -0.32 -26.28
N ASN A 98 0.46 -0.24 -26.64
CA ASN A 98 -0.35 -1.40 -27.08
C ASN A 98 -0.55 -2.48 -25.99
N LEU A 99 -0.81 -2.07 -24.75
CA LEU A 99 -1.30 -3.00 -23.73
C LEU A 99 -2.68 -3.52 -24.13
N SER A 100 -2.84 -4.84 -24.07
CA SER A 100 -4.12 -5.50 -24.36
C SER A 100 -4.22 -6.83 -23.59
N ILE A 101 -5.41 -7.43 -23.56
CA ILE A 101 -5.62 -8.76 -22.96
C ILE A 101 -4.73 -9.82 -23.62
N THR A 102 -4.46 -9.68 -24.91
CA THR A 102 -3.60 -10.59 -25.68
C THR A 102 -2.11 -10.24 -25.57
N ASN A 103 -1.78 -9.03 -25.08
CA ASN A 103 -0.41 -8.55 -24.82
C ASN A 103 -0.29 -8.07 -23.37
N SER A 104 -0.49 -8.99 -22.42
CA SER A 104 -0.44 -8.69 -20.99
C SER A 104 0.93 -8.87 -20.35
N GLN A 105 1.93 -9.40 -21.08
CA GLN A 105 3.27 -9.66 -20.56
C GLN A 105 3.94 -8.40 -20.00
N PRO A 106 3.91 -7.22 -20.67
CA PRO A 106 4.52 -6.01 -20.09
C PRO A 106 3.91 -5.59 -18.75
N LEU A 107 2.60 -5.81 -18.56
CA LEU A 107 1.93 -5.52 -17.29
C LEU A 107 2.38 -6.48 -16.18
N GLU A 108 2.52 -7.76 -16.49
CA GLU A 108 3.06 -8.75 -15.56
C GLU A 108 4.49 -8.41 -15.17
N ASP A 109 5.33 -8.10 -16.14
CA ASP A 109 6.73 -7.72 -15.89
C ASP A 109 6.82 -6.47 -14.99
N ALA A 110 5.97 -5.48 -15.23
CA ALA A 110 5.91 -4.27 -14.40
C ALA A 110 5.47 -4.57 -12.96
N ILE A 111 4.47 -5.45 -12.78
CA ILE A 111 4.03 -5.90 -11.44
C ILE A 111 5.16 -6.62 -10.73
N TYR A 112 5.85 -7.53 -11.41
CA TYR A 112 6.93 -8.30 -10.81
C TYR A 112 8.15 -7.44 -10.48
N MET A 113 8.53 -6.51 -11.36
CA MET A 113 9.58 -5.53 -11.08
C MET A 113 9.27 -4.69 -9.83
N ALA A 114 8.04 -4.15 -9.73
CA ALA A 114 7.63 -3.38 -8.56
C ALA A 114 7.59 -4.23 -7.28
N THR A 115 7.17 -5.49 -7.39
CA THR A 115 7.17 -6.44 -6.26
C THR A 115 8.58 -6.76 -5.78
N GLU A 116 9.53 -7.02 -6.70
CA GLU A 116 10.94 -7.23 -6.36
C GLU A 116 11.57 -6.01 -5.69
N ASP A 117 11.20 -4.81 -6.14
CA ASP A 117 11.69 -3.57 -5.55
C ASP A 117 11.12 -3.37 -4.14
N ALA A 118 9.84 -3.66 -3.93
CA ALA A 118 9.22 -3.64 -2.60
C ALA A 118 9.86 -4.65 -1.63
N ILE A 119 10.16 -5.88 -2.08
CA ILE A 119 10.88 -6.88 -1.29
C ILE A 119 12.29 -6.38 -0.94
N SER A 120 12.98 -5.71 -1.89
CA SER A 120 14.30 -5.13 -1.65
C SER A 120 14.26 -3.98 -0.64
N ALA A 121 13.21 -3.16 -0.65
CA ALA A 121 13.01 -2.11 0.35
C ALA A 121 12.78 -2.70 1.75
N ILE A 122 12.01 -3.78 1.87
CA ILE A 122 11.84 -4.51 3.14
C ILE A 122 13.20 -5.06 3.61
N ALA A 123 13.99 -5.67 2.72
CA ALA A 123 15.32 -6.20 3.06
C ALA A 123 16.23 -5.09 3.62
N PHE A 124 16.24 -3.92 2.97
CA PHE A 124 16.96 -2.74 3.45
C PHE A 124 16.51 -2.32 4.86
N LEU A 125 15.20 -2.24 5.11
CA LEU A 125 14.67 -1.88 6.43
C LEU A 125 15.07 -2.89 7.50
N LEU A 126 15.12 -4.18 7.18
CA LEU A 126 15.55 -5.22 8.11
C LEU A 126 17.06 -5.16 8.38
N GLU A 127 17.87 -4.91 7.36
CA GLU A 127 19.32 -4.74 7.49
C GLU A 127 19.67 -3.53 8.38
N HIS A 128 18.91 -2.43 8.24
CA HIS A 128 19.09 -1.20 9.02
C HIS A 128 18.17 -1.11 10.23
N SER A 129 17.57 -2.22 10.64
CA SER A 129 16.50 -2.23 11.67
C SER A 129 16.93 -1.64 13.02
N LYS A 130 18.19 -1.80 13.42
CA LYS A 130 18.74 -1.21 14.66
C LYS A 130 18.86 0.31 14.56
N GLU A 131 19.37 0.83 13.44
CA GLU A 131 19.53 2.26 13.18
C GLU A 131 18.16 2.96 13.08
N LEU A 132 17.28 2.38 12.26
CA LEU A 132 15.94 2.92 11.98
C LEU A 132 14.93 2.60 13.08
N LYS A 133 15.30 1.75 14.06
CA LYS A 133 14.41 1.22 15.10
C LYS A 133 13.14 0.58 14.51
N VAL A 134 13.30 -0.15 13.40
CA VAL A 134 12.21 -0.90 12.76
C VAL A 134 12.12 -2.29 13.36
N ASN A 135 10.94 -2.66 13.84
CA ASN A 135 10.67 -4.01 14.30
C ASN A 135 10.10 -4.84 13.14
N LYS A 136 10.78 -5.95 12.80
CA LYS A 136 10.39 -6.84 11.69
C LYS A 136 8.97 -7.39 11.82
N ASP A 137 8.46 -7.52 13.05
CA ASP A 137 7.16 -8.10 13.34
C ASP A 137 6.00 -7.08 13.20
N TYR A 138 6.31 -5.81 12.90
CA TYR A 138 5.36 -4.72 12.77
C TYR A 138 5.50 -3.95 11.44
N ILE A 139 5.89 -4.62 10.36
CA ILE A 139 5.95 -4.04 9.02
C ILE A 139 4.60 -4.25 8.33
N VAL A 140 3.94 -3.15 7.97
CA VAL A 140 2.65 -3.11 7.24
C VAL A 140 2.87 -2.47 5.88
N MET A 141 2.43 -3.13 4.82
CA MET A 141 2.44 -2.53 3.48
C MET A 141 1.16 -1.78 3.20
N VAL A 142 1.27 -0.58 2.68
CA VAL A 142 0.13 0.27 2.28
C VAL A 142 0.33 0.73 0.85
N GLY A 143 -0.65 0.53 0.00
CA GLY A 143 -0.54 0.95 -1.39
C GLY A 143 -1.83 1.47 -1.98
N SER A 144 -1.67 2.32 -3.01
CA SER A 144 -2.74 2.89 -3.82
C SER A 144 -2.65 2.39 -5.26
N SER A 145 -3.77 1.90 -5.86
CA SER A 145 -3.82 1.50 -7.28
C SER A 145 -2.69 0.52 -7.65
N ALA A 146 -1.77 0.90 -8.54
CA ALA A 146 -0.57 0.11 -8.87
C ALA A 146 0.25 -0.25 -7.62
N GLY A 147 0.37 0.67 -6.65
CA GLY A 147 1.00 0.40 -5.36
C GLY A 147 0.23 -0.60 -4.51
N ALA A 148 -1.09 -0.60 -4.57
CA ALA A 148 -1.92 -1.60 -3.90
C ALA A 148 -1.80 -2.98 -4.54
N ILE A 149 -1.71 -3.04 -5.88
CA ILE A 149 -1.37 -4.27 -6.62
C ILE A 149 -0.01 -4.78 -6.13
N THR A 150 1.00 -3.91 -6.07
CA THR A 150 2.34 -4.25 -5.60
C THR A 150 2.34 -4.76 -4.16
N SER A 151 1.62 -4.09 -3.24
CA SER A 151 1.52 -4.52 -1.83
C SER A 151 0.91 -5.90 -1.68
N LEU A 152 -0.23 -6.15 -2.36
CA LEU A 152 -0.88 -7.47 -2.37
C LEU A 152 -0.01 -8.53 -3.04
N GLN A 153 0.66 -8.19 -4.14
CA GLN A 153 1.53 -9.10 -4.88
C GLN A 153 2.79 -9.45 -4.08
N THR A 154 3.29 -8.52 -3.26
CA THR A 154 4.42 -8.78 -2.37
C THR A 154 4.05 -9.83 -1.32
N ASP A 155 2.94 -9.67 -0.61
CA ASP A 155 2.47 -10.69 0.34
C ASP A 155 2.24 -12.03 -0.35
N TYR A 156 1.62 -12.01 -1.55
CA TYR A 156 1.40 -13.22 -2.35
C TYR A 156 2.72 -13.89 -2.77
N ALA A 157 3.75 -13.11 -3.11
CA ALA A 157 5.08 -13.63 -3.43
C ALA A 157 5.75 -14.27 -2.20
N LEU A 158 5.69 -13.62 -1.05
CA LEU A 158 6.23 -14.14 0.22
C LEU A 158 5.52 -15.44 0.62
N CYS A 159 4.20 -15.48 0.54
CA CYS A 159 3.40 -16.67 0.87
C CYS A 159 3.68 -17.88 -0.04
N ASN A 160 4.27 -17.66 -1.20
CA ASN A 160 4.49 -18.72 -2.21
C ASN A 160 5.96 -18.95 -2.52
N GLY A 161 6.88 -18.12 -2.04
CA GLY A 161 8.32 -18.29 -2.23
C GLY A 161 8.77 -18.07 -3.68
N PHE A 162 8.28 -17.00 -4.35
CA PHE A 162 8.73 -16.67 -5.70
C PHE A 162 9.28 -15.23 -5.80
N LEU A 163 9.78 -14.84 -6.97
CA LEU A 163 10.60 -13.65 -7.19
C LEU A 163 11.83 -13.69 -6.28
N ASN A 164 12.28 -12.53 -5.79
CA ASN A 164 13.41 -12.42 -4.88
C ASN A 164 13.05 -12.56 -3.38
N SER A 165 11.94 -13.24 -3.05
CA SER A 165 11.48 -13.41 -1.66
C SER A 165 12.50 -14.09 -0.75
N ASN A 166 13.42 -14.85 -1.31
CA ASN A 166 14.49 -15.54 -0.59
C ASN A 166 15.60 -14.63 -0.03
N ILE A 167 15.60 -13.33 -0.37
CA ILE A 167 16.52 -12.36 0.26
C ILE A 167 16.07 -11.96 1.67
N LEU A 168 14.80 -12.23 2.02
CA LEU A 168 14.25 -12.00 3.35
C LEU A 168 14.45 -13.24 4.23
N PRO A 169 14.49 -13.09 5.57
CA PRO A 169 14.49 -14.22 6.48
C PRO A 169 13.32 -15.18 6.21
N ALA A 170 13.57 -16.47 6.29
CA ALA A 170 12.55 -17.49 5.99
C ALA A 170 11.30 -17.42 6.90
N ASP A 171 11.46 -16.89 8.11
CA ASP A 171 10.40 -16.64 9.08
C ASP A 171 9.76 -15.25 8.94
N PHE A 172 10.25 -14.39 8.04
CA PHE A 172 9.67 -13.06 7.86
C PHE A 172 8.23 -13.15 7.33
N ARG A 173 7.36 -12.36 7.93
CA ARG A 173 5.95 -12.19 7.53
C ARG A 173 5.58 -10.71 7.63
N LEU A 174 4.77 -10.25 6.69
CA LEU A 174 4.15 -8.94 6.83
C LEU A 174 3.16 -8.98 8.00
N ALA A 175 3.13 -7.92 8.79
CA ALA A 175 2.17 -7.77 9.88
C ALA A 175 0.76 -7.41 9.38
N GLY A 176 0.68 -6.81 8.19
CA GLY A 176 -0.57 -6.47 7.52
C GLY A 176 -0.35 -5.92 6.13
N VAL A 177 -1.41 -5.92 5.33
CA VAL A 177 -1.45 -5.30 4.00
C VAL A 177 -2.68 -4.40 3.90
N VAL A 178 -2.52 -3.20 3.37
CA VAL A 178 -3.61 -2.25 3.11
C VAL A 178 -3.64 -1.93 1.62
N SER A 179 -4.77 -2.22 1.01
CA SER A 179 -4.97 -2.13 -0.43
C SER A 179 -6.08 -1.15 -0.78
N TYR A 180 -5.71 0.02 -1.30
CA TYR A 180 -6.64 0.97 -1.87
C TYR A 180 -6.78 0.72 -3.38
N ALA A 181 -7.86 0.04 -3.78
CA ALA A 181 -8.19 -0.32 -5.16
C ALA A 181 -7.11 -1.19 -5.84
N GLY A 182 -6.67 -2.27 -5.19
CA GLY A 182 -5.68 -3.21 -5.68
C GLY A 182 -6.26 -4.55 -6.13
N ALA A 183 -5.41 -5.37 -6.72
CA ALA A 183 -5.71 -6.73 -7.15
C ALA A 183 -4.45 -7.60 -7.13
N ILE A 184 -4.60 -8.93 -7.06
CA ILE A 184 -3.50 -9.88 -7.27
C ILE A 184 -3.52 -10.39 -8.71
N TYR A 185 -2.36 -10.35 -9.35
CA TYR A 185 -2.14 -11.04 -10.61
C TYR A 185 -1.72 -12.49 -10.37
N SER A 186 -2.32 -13.43 -11.08
CA SER A 186 -1.97 -14.85 -10.98
C SER A 186 -2.08 -15.57 -12.32
N ARG A 187 -1.12 -16.44 -12.61
CA ARG A 187 -1.13 -17.36 -13.77
C ARG A 187 -1.75 -18.73 -13.46
N GLU A 188 -2.39 -18.89 -12.30
CA GLU A 188 -2.94 -20.17 -11.87
C GLU A 188 -4.46 -20.26 -11.98
N GLY A 189 -5.10 -19.23 -12.53
CA GLY A 189 -6.56 -19.13 -12.63
C GLY A 189 -7.28 -18.90 -11.31
N LYS A 190 -6.52 -18.76 -10.22
CA LYS A 190 -6.98 -18.41 -8.87
C LYS A 190 -5.80 -17.99 -8.00
N VAL A 191 -6.07 -17.28 -6.91
CA VAL A 191 -5.07 -16.97 -5.89
C VAL A 191 -4.96 -18.15 -4.93
N LYS A 192 -3.74 -18.62 -4.68
CA LYS A 192 -3.44 -19.69 -3.73
C LYS A 192 -2.25 -19.27 -2.87
N TYR A 193 -2.37 -19.47 -1.58
CA TYR A 193 -1.27 -19.32 -0.61
C TYR A 193 -0.80 -20.72 -0.21
N ARG A 194 0.50 -21.04 -0.39
CA ARG A 194 1.02 -22.40 -0.30
C ARG A 194 1.86 -22.68 0.93
N ASN A 195 2.81 -21.78 1.21
CA ASN A 195 3.81 -22.00 2.25
C ASN A 195 3.31 -21.51 3.62
N HIS A 196 2.53 -20.42 3.61
CA HIS A 196 1.87 -19.87 4.80
C HIS A 196 0.64 -19.04 4.40
N GLU A 197 -0.17 -18.69 5.38
CA GLU A 197 -1.31 -17.81 5.23
C GLU A 197 -0.90 -16.39 4.87
N PRO A 198 -1.75 -15.63 4.14
CA PRO A 198 -1.51 -14.23 3.88
C PRO A 198 -1.58 -13.41 5.16
N ALA A 199 -0.93 -12.27 5.15
CA ALA A 199 -1.07 -11.27 6.21
C ALA A 199 -2.53 -10.80 6.33
N PRO A 200 -2.98 -10.39 7.53
CA PRO A 200 -4.25 -9.68 7.67
C PRO A 200 -4.34 -8.57 6.65
N THR A 201 -5.44 -8.48 5.91
CA THR A 201 -5.52 -7.54 4.79
C THR A 201 -6.72 -6.62 4.91
N MET A 202 -6.45 -5.30 4.78
CA MET A 202 -7.47 -4.27 4.67
C MET A 202 -7.73 -3.97 3.20
N PHE A 203 -8.97 -4.18 2.75
CA PHE A 203 -9.40 -3.96 1.38
C PHE A 203 -10.33 -2.76 1.29
N TYR A 204 -9.95 -1.76 0.51
CA TYR A 204 -10.78 -0.63 0.10
C TYR A 204 -10.95 -0.66 -1.40
N HIS A 205 -12.20 -0.81 -1.90
CA HIS A 205 -12.40 -0.92 -3.34
C HIS A 205 -13.77 -0.41 -3.78
N GLY A 206 -13.81 0.33 -4.88
CA GLY A 206 -15.05 0.75 -5.54
C GLY A 206 -15.65 -0.41 -6.34
N THR A 207 -16.96 -0.68 -6.15
CA THR A 207 -17.60 -1.82 -6.81
C THR A 207 -17.77 -1.65 -8.32
N ALA A 208 -17.65 -0.41 -8.83
CA ALA A 208 -17.71 -0.04 -10.23
C ALA A 208 -16.35 0.30 -10.85
N ASP A 209 -15.25 -0.07 -10.17
CA ASP A 209 -13.89 0.19 -10.65
C ASP A 209 -13.64 -0.48 -12.02
N LYS A 210 -13.27 0.36 -13.00
CA LYS A 210 -12.99 -0.05 -14.38
C LYS A 210 -11.49 -0.13 -14.70
N LEU A 211 -10.64 0.46 -13.82
CA LEU A 211 -9.18 0.47 -13.99
C LEU A 211 -8.55 -0.76 -13.37
N VAL A 212 -8.87 -1.03 -12.10
CA VAL A 212 -8.45 -2.24 -11.40
C VAL A 212 -9.71 -3.04 -11.07
N PRO A 213 -9.82 -4.30 -11.52
CA PRO A 213 -11.06 -5.04 -11.40
C PRO A 213 -11.43 -5.27 -9.93
N TYR A 214 -12.61 -4.82 -9.51
CA TYR A 214 -13.17 -5.09 -8.19
C TYR A 214 -13.42 -6.58 -7.95
N LYS A 215 -13.97 -7.29 -8.96
CA LYS A 215 -14.21 -8.74 -8.91
C LYS A 215 -12.97 -9.49 -9.40
N GLN A 216 -13.05 -10.03 -10.58
CA GLN A 216 -11.94 -10.67 -11.28
C GLN A 216 -12.10 -10.53 -12.78
N ILE A 217 -10.97 -10.39 -13.48
CA ILE A 217 -10.88 -10.57 -14.92
C ILE A 217 -9.97 -11.76 -15.16
N LYS A 218 -10.44 -12.76 -15.90
CA LYS A 218 -9.70 -13.99 -16.12
C LYS A 218 -9.82 -14.46 -17.56
N PHE A 219 -8.66 -14.84 -18.12
CA PHE A 219 -8.57 -15.51 -19.43
C PHE A 219 -7.72 -16.78 -19.24
N PHE A 220 -8.35 -17.95 -19.39
CA PHE A 220 -7.76 -19.25 -19.02
C PHE A 220 -7.24 -19.26 -17.58
N LYS A 221 -5.90 -19.40 -17.41
CA LYS A 221 -5.23 -19.42 -16.11
C LYS A 221 -4.73 -18.05 -15.67
N ILE A 222 -4.64 -17.08 -16.59
CA ILE A 222 -4.17 -15.72 -16.27
C ILE A 222 -5.34 -14.90 -15.75
N GLY A 223 -5.15 -14.17 -14.66
CA GLY A 223 -6.20 -13.31 -14.16
C GLY A 223 -5.74 -12.27 -13.14
N PHE A 224 -6.56 -11.23 -13.04
CA PHE A 224 -6.54 -10.25 -11.97
C PHE A 224 -7.69 -10.51 -11.02
N PHE A 225 -7.38 -10.57 -9.73
CA PHE A 225 -8.32 -10.89 -8.66
C PHE A 225 -8.39 -9.70 -7.69
N GLY A 226 -9.45 -8.91 -7.81
CA GLY A 226 -9.69 -7.74 -6.97
C GLY A 226 -10.31 -8.08 -5.62
N ALA A 227 -10.67 -7.03 -4.86
CA ALA A 227 -11.10 -7.18 -3.47
C ALA A 227 -12.25 -8.18 -3.28
N ASP A 228 -13.28 -8.20 -4.14
CA ASP A 228 -14.38 -9.16 -4.00
C ASP A 228 -13.93 -10.62 -4.13
N ALA A 229 -13.05 -10.90 -5.09
CA ALA A 229 -12.51 -12.26 -5.27
C ALA A 229 -11.57 -12.67 -4.13
N LEU A 230 -10.78 -11.71 -3.61
CA LEU A 230 -9.86 -11.94 -2.50
C LEU A 230 -10.61 -12.11 -1.18
N VAL A 231 -11.60 -11.27 -0.88
CA VAL A 231 -12.44 -11.40 0.32
C VAL A 231 -13.13 -12.76 0.35
N LYS A 232 -13.78 -13.20 -0.75
CA LYS A 232 -14.36 -14.55 -0.85
C LYS A 232 -13.32 -15.66 -0.61
N ARG A 233 -12.07 -15.42 -1.00
CA ARG A 233 -10.97 -16.35 -0.74
C ARG A 233 -10.61 -16.38 0.74
N PHE A 234 -10.49 -15.21 1.36
CA PHE A 234 -10.19 -15.06 2.77
C PHE A 234 -11.29 -15.66 3.65
N GLU A 235 -12.56 -15.40 3.34
CA GLU A 235 -13.71 -16.03 4.01
C GLU A 235 -13.63 -17.56 3.97
N LYS A 236 -13.40 -18.10 2.77
CA LYS A 236 -13.37 -19.56 2.56
C LYS A 236 -12.31 -20.27 3.40
N PHE A 237 -11.17 -19.63 3.64
CA PHE A 237 -10.02 -20.22 4.34
C PHE A 237 -9.85 -19.70 5.77
N GLY A 238 -10.73 -18.83 6.23
CA GLY A 238 -10.69 -18.26 7.56
C GLY A 238 -9.61 -17.20 7.74
N TYR A 239 -9.03 -16.63 6.69
CA TYR A 239 -7.99 -15.62 6.83
C TYR A 239 -8.56 -14.30 7.35
N PRO A 240 -7.83 -13.57 8.23
CA PRO A 240 -8.30 -12.31 8.77
C PRO A 240 -8.30 -11.18 7.72
N TYR A 241 -9.39 -10.40 7.70
CA TYR A 241 -9.48 -9.24 6.81
C TYR A 241 -10.43 -8.17 7.34
N TYR A 242 -10.24 -6.94 6.84
CA TYR A 242 -11.13 -5.80 7.01
C TYR A 242 -11.44 -5.24 5.61
N ALA A 243 -12.69 -5.37 5.16
CA ALA A 243 -13.09 -4.90 3.84
C ALA A 243 -14.11 -3.77 3.94
N ARG A 244 -13.88 -2.70 3.16
CA ARG A 244 -14.87 -1.68 2.84
C ARG A 244 -15.11 -1.64 1.34
N ARG A 245 -16.34 -1.93 0.97
CA ARG A 245 -16.83 -1.98 -0.40
C ARG A 245 -17.60 -0.70 -0.68
N PHE A 246 -17.10 0.16 -1.57
CA PHE A 246 -17.71 1.43 -1.92
C PHE A 246 -18.65 1.23 -3.10
N GLU A 247 -19.94 1.10 -2.81
CA GLU A 247 -20.96 0.77 -3.81
C GLU A 247 -21.14 1.89 -4.83
N GLY A 248 -20.99 1.55 -6.13
CA GLY A 248 -21.08 2.49 -7.24
C GLY A 248 -19.86 3.36 -7.47
N TYR A 249 -18.89 3.39 -6.54
CA TYR A 249 -17.63 4.10 -6.75
C TYR A 249 -16.72 3.31 -7.69
N GLY A 250 -15.96 4.04 -8.50
CA GLY A 250 -14.93 3.50 -9.36
C GLY A 250 -13.54 3.53 -8.70
N HIS A 251 -12.54 3.94 -9.49
CA HIS A 251 -11.13 3.92 -9.08
C HIS A 251 -10.72 5.06 -8.13
N SER A 252 -11.59 6.07 -7.92
CA SER A 252 -11.35 7.16 -6.96
C SER A 252 -11.04 6.68 -5.53
N VAL A 253 -11.51 5.48 -5.16
CA VAL A 253 -11.19 4.85 -3.88
C VAL A 253 -9.68 4.64 -3.68
N ALA A 254 -8.89 4.60 -4.75
CA ALA A 254 -7.44 4.55 -4.68
C ALA A 254 -6.83 5.74 -3.91
N ALA A 255 -7.48 6.91 -3.93
CA ALA A 255 -7.06 8.10 -3.19
C ALA A 255 -7.58 8.14 -1.74
N GLY A 256 -8.12 7.05 -1.22
CA GLY A 256 -8.80 7.00 0.08
C GLY A 256 -7.90 7.14 1.32
N GLY A 257 -6.58 6.97 1.20
CA GLY A 257 -5.67 6.95 2.34
C GLY A 257 -5.86 8.08 3.35
N PRO A 258 -5.77 9.37 2.95
CA PRO A 258 -5.89 10.50 3.89
C PRO A 258 -7.22 10.63 4.61
N VAL A 259 -8.31 10.11 4.04
CA VAL A 259 -9.65 10.20 4.64
C VAL A 259 -10.04 8.95 5.42
N THR A 260 -9.16 7.97 5.50
CA THR A 260 -9.39 6.67 6.17
C THR A 260 -8.28 6.31 7.17
N VAL A 261 -7.54 7.30 7.66
CA VAL A 261 -6.47 7.09 8.66
C VAL A 261 -7.01 6.41 9.90
N ASP A 262 -8.18 6.82 10.40
CA ASP A 262 -8.82 6.19 11.56
C ASP A 262 -9.08 4.69 11.35
N ASP A 263 -9.50 4.29 10.15
CA ASP A 263 -9.70 2.88 9.81
C ASP A 263 -8.36 2.11 9.76
N LEU A 264 -7.30 2.74 9.24
CA LEU A 264 -5.96 2.16 9.27
C LEU A 264 -5.45 1.98 10.72
N VAL A 265 -5.63 3.00 11.56
CA VAL A 265 -5.28 2.93 12.99
C VAL A 265 -6.06 1.81 13.67
N TRP A 266 -7.37 1.73 13.41
CA TRP A 266 -8.21 0.67 13.94
C TRP A 266 -7.73 -0.71 13.48
N PHE A 267 -7.48 -0.88 12.17
CA PHE A 267 -6.95 -2.12 11.60
C PHE A 267 -5.62 -2.51 12.26
N CYS A 268 -4.68 -1.59 12.34
CA CYS A 268 -3.38 -1.86 12.95
C CYS A 268 -3.50 -2.23 14.43
N ARG A 269 -4.37 -1.56 15.17
CA ARG A 269 -4.60 -1.88 16.59
C ARG A 269 -5.14 -3.29 16.79
N HIS A 270 -6.11 -3.71 15.98
CA HIS A 270 -6.79 -4.98 16.16
C HIS A 270 -6.04 -6.14 15.52
N TYR A 271 -5.64 -6.02 14.27
CA TYR A 271 -5.03 -7.13 13.53
C TYR A 271 -3.52 -7.25 13.75
N VAL A 272 -2.82 -6.10 13.86
CA VAL A 272 -1.37 -6.11 13.95
C VAL A 272 -0.89 -6.18 15.41
N LEU A 273 -1.35 -5.27 16.27
CA LEU A 273 -0.87 -5.19 17.65
C LEU A 273 -1.53 -6.25 18.55
N LYS A 274 -2.86 -6.39 18.48
CA LYS A 274 -3.59 -7.38 19.30
C LYS A 274 -3.65 -8.77 18.67
N LYS A 275 -3.30 -8.88 17.39
CA LYS A 275 -3.35 -10.15 16.61
C LYS A 275 -4.73 -10.80 16.64
N GLU A 276 -5.79 -10.00 16.64
CA GLU A 276 -7.16 -10.48 16.59
C GLU A 276 -7.46 -11.09 15.23
N HIS A 277 -8.10 -12.24 15.23
CA HIS A 277 -8.42 -12.99 14.02
C HIS A 277 -9.87 -12.71 13.60
N LEU A 278 -10.08 -11.54 13.00
CA LEU A 278 -11.40 -11.02 12.65
C LEU A 278 -11.62 -11.04 11.12
N GLN A 279 -12.88 -11.22 10.72
CA GLN A 279 -13.36 -11.01 9.35
C GLN A 279 -14.45 -9.94 9.40
N VAL A 280 -14.16 -8.76 8.85
CA VAL A 280 -15.07 -7.62 8.80
C VAL A 280 -15.32 -7.24 7.35
N ASP A 281 -16.59 -7.23 6.94
CA ASP A 281 -17.01 -6.87 5.58
C ASP A 281 -18.14 -5.84 5.66
N GLY A 282 -17.88 -4.64 5.13
CA GLY A 282 -18.81 -3.52 5.18
C GLY A 282 -19.02 -2.87 3.82
N PHE A 283 -20.27 -2.42 3.59
CA PHE A 283 -20.63 -1.64 2.40
C PHE A 283 -20.78 -0.17 2.78
N TYR A 284 -20.12 0.70 2.03
CA TYR A 284 -20.39 2.12 2.01
C TYR A 284 -21.22 2.44 0.78
N ARG A 285 -22.43 2.98 0.99
CA ARG A 285 -23.32 3.37 -0.10
C ARG A 285 -23.56 4.87 -0.03
N ASN A 286 -23.19 5.58 -1.09
CA ASN A 286 -23.60 6.96 -1.29
C ASN A 286 -24.91 6.98 -2.11
N LEU A 287 -25.93 7.59 -1.54
CA LEU A 287 -27.24 7.69 -2.20
C LEU A 287 -27.37 8.91 -3.14
N ASP A 288 -26.35 9.78 -3.17
CA ASP A 288 -26.32 10.94 -4.07
C ASP A 288 -25.28 10.75 -5.18
N PRO A 289 -25.69 10.31 -6.38
CA PRO A 289 -24.76 10.08 -7.50
C PRO A 289 -24.08 11.35 -8.01
N ARG A 290 -24.59 12.56 -7.67
CA ARG A 290 -23.97 13.83 -8.09
C ARG A 290 -22.65 14.10 -7.38
N THR A 291 -22.40 13.44 -6.27
CA THR A 291 -21.18 13.57 -5.49
C THR A 291 -20.11 12.53 -5.85
N MET A 292 -20.36 11.70 -6.90
CA MET A 292 -19.38 10.74 -7.39
C MET A 292 -18.20 11.46 -8.04
N PRO A 293 -16.95 11.10 -7.69
CA PRO A 293 -15.77 11.72 -8.30
C PRO A 293 -15.71 11.51 -9.82
N ALA A 294 -15.37 12.57 -10.56
CA ALA A 294 -15.24 12.50 -12.03
C ALA A 294 -14.20 11.48 -12.50
N PHE A 295 -13.16 11.22 -11.69
CA PHE A 295 -12.13 10.22 -11.98
C PHE A 295 -12.69 8.80 -12.13
N ASP A 296 -13.87 8.52 -11.57
CA ASP A 296 -14.52 7.21 -11.70
C ASP A 296 -15.00 6.89 -13.13
N MET A 297 -14.96 7.87 -14.02
CA MET A 297 -15.35 7.70 -15.43
C MET A 297 -14.23 7.16 -16.33
N TYR A 298 -12.97 7.18 -15.88
CA TYR A 298 -11.82 6.69 -16.67
C TYR A 298 -11.78 5.17 -16.79
N THR A 299 -11.26 4.71 -17.91
CA THR A 299 -11.03 3.30 -18.22
C THR A 299 -9.54 3.02 -18.42
N PRO A 300 -9.07 1.75 -18.44
CA PRO A 300 -7.69 1.43 -18.77
C PRO A 300 -7.21 2.06 -20.08
N GLY A 301 -8.09 2.06 -21.12
CA GLY A 301 -7.77 2.69 -22.39
C GLY A 301 -7.49 4.20 -22.32
N ASP A 302 -7.92 4.87 -21.27
CA ASP A 302 -7.65 6.30 -21.08
C ASP A 302 -6.27 6.56 -20.44
N LEU A 303 -5.76 5.58 -19.68
CA LEU A 303 -4.43 5.65 -19.04
C LEU A 303 -3.28 5.22 -19.96
N TYR A 304 -3.53 4.29 -20.89
CA TYR A 304 -2.49 3.63 -21.67
C TYR A 304 -2.53 3.99 -23.16
N LYS A 305 -3.10 5.16 -23.51
CA LYS A 305 -3.13 5.71 -24.88
C LYS A 305 -1.80 6.25 -25.36
#